data_62bfcca2b1cf5380ffcaf63fcff37b65
#
_entry.id   62bfcca2b1cf5380ffcaf63fcff37b65
#
_cell.length_a   1.000
_cell.length_b   1.000
_cell.length_c   1.000
_cell.angle_alpha   90.00
_cell.angle_beta   90.00
_cell.angle_gamma   90.00
#
_symmetry.space_group_name_H-M   'P 1'
#
loop_
_entity.id
_entity.type
_entity.pdbx_description
1 polymer ?
#
loop_
_entity_poly.entity_id
_entity_poly.type
_entity_poly.pdbx_seq_one_letter_code
_entity_poly.pdbx_strand_id
1 'polypeptide(L)'
;YVLVSASLQDMLRAYKKRHGDDYAWFAEEHAVQLNDTHPVMAIPELTRLLMEDGFTFDAAFEIVRNVFAYTNHTVMQEALEKWDLALLASVCPELVAIIRKIDAKFKADMAARGAEVKATRCIIWNNQVHMAQLAVYATVATNGVAAIHTEILKDDVFADWYALYPERFQNKTNGITQRRWLGLCNPELTALIEKHIGSGFLTDLDKLEALK
;
A
#
# COMPACT_ATOMS: atom_id res chain seq x y z
N TYR A 1 3.86 -5.81 -13.61
CA TYR A 1 4.52 -7.05 -13.18
C TYR A 1 6.04 -7.00 -13.41
N VAL A 2 6.49 -6.77 -14.64
CA VAL A 2 7.93 -6.84 -14.99
C VAL A 2 8.80 -5.94 -14.10
N LEU A 3 8.40 -4.68 -13.89
CA LEU A 3 9.14 -3.74 -13.03
C LEU A 3 9.15 -4.19 -11.57
N VAL A 4 8.02 -4.67 -11.08
CA VAL A 4 7.89 -5.19 -9.71
C VAL A 4 8.80 -6.40 -9.50
N SER A 5 8.73 -7.39 -10.39
CA SER A 5 9.53 -8.60 -10.30
C SER A 5 11.04 -8.29 -10.39
N ALA A 6 11.44 -7.44 -11.34
CA ALA A 6 12.85 -7.05 -11.49
C ALA A 6 13.39 -6.36 -10.22
N SER A 7 12.60 -5.46 -9.62
CA SER A 7 12.99 -4.75 -8.38
C SER A 7 13.14 -5.71 -7.20
N LEU A 8 12.20 -6.65 -7.05
CA LEU A 8 12.23 -7.62 -5.95
C LEU A 8 13.39 -8.62 -6.11
N GLN A 9 13.64 -9.10 -7.34
CA GLN A 9 14.78 -9.98 -7.62
C GLN A 9 16.11 -9.28 -7.35
N ASP A 10 16.25 -7.99 -7.70
CA ASP A 10 17.47 -7.22 -7.40
C ASP A 10 17.66 -7.02 -5.89
N MET A 11 16.57 -6.73 -5.16
CA MET A 11 16.58 -6.62 -3.70
C MET A 11 17.02 -7.94 -3.04
N LEU A 12 16.44 -9.06 -3.44
CA LEU A 12 16.82 -10.39 -2.94
C LEU A 12 18.26 -10.73 -3.27
N ARG A 13 18.71 -10.45 -4.50
CA ARG A 13 20.08 -10.67 -4.93
C ARG A 13 21.08 -9.84 -4.10
N ALA A 14 20.76 -8.58 -3.81
CA ALA A 14 21.59 -7.71 -2.99
C ALA A 14 21.64 -8.18 -1.52
N TYR A 15 20.51 -8.64 -0.99
CA TYR A 15 20.43 -9.21 0.34
C TYR A 15 21.24 -10.50 0.48
N LYS A 16 21.07 -11.44 -0.44
CA LYS A 16 21.82 -12.72 -0.44
C LYS A 16 23.34 -12.53 -0.53
N LYS A 17 23.82 -11.49 -1.17
CA LYS A 17 25.27 -11.17 -1.19
C LYS A 17 25.83 -10.86 0.21
N ARG A 18 25.01 -10.34 1.11
CA ARG A 18 25.43 -9.96 2.47
C ARG A 18 25.18 -11.07 3.49
N HIS A 19 24.06 -11.77 3.36
CA HIS A 19 23.54 -12.69 4.37
C HIS A 19 23.48 -14.17 3.93
N GLY A 20 23.81 -14.46 2.64
CA GLY A 20 23.60 -15.79 2.09
C GLY A 20 22.12 -16.15 2.06
N ASP A 21 21.80 -17.37 2.50
CA ASP A 21 20.43 -17.88 2.58
C ASP A 21 19.77 -17.66 3.96
N ASP A 22 20.36 -16.82 4.82
CA ASP A 22 19.76 -16.43 6.10
C ASP A 22 18.82 -15.25 5.91
N TYR A 23 17.53 -15.47 5.99
CA TYR A 23 16.48 -14.48 5.83
C TYR A 23 15.95 -13.88 7.15
N ALA A 24 16.57 -14.20 8.29
CA ALA A 24 16.09 -13.77 9.61
C ALA A 24 15.93 -12.23 9.71
N TRP A 25 16.79 -11.48 9.04
CA TRP A 25 16.82 -10.02 9.09
C TRP A 25 16.15 -9.35 7.89
N PHE A 26 15.60 -10.13 6.95
CA PHE A 26 15.10 -9.57 5.69
C PHE A 26 14.02 -8.52 5.89
N ALA A 27 13.03 -8.78 6.71
CA ALA A 27 11.94 -7.84 6.98
C ALA A 27 12.38 -6.63 7.83
N GLU A 28 13.43 -6.76 8.62
CA GLU A 28 13.98 -5.64 9.40
C GLU A 28 14.82 -4.69 8.55
N GLU A 29 15.55 -5.24 7.56
CA GLU A 29 16.39 -4.46 6.65
C GLU A 29 15.64 -3.86 5.45
N HIS A 30 14.42 -4.33 5.17
CA HIS A 30 13.67 -3.91 3.98
C HIS A 30 12.25 -3.46 4.34
N ALA A 31 11.95 -2.22 3.97
CA ALA A 31 10.61 -1.68 4.00
C ALA A 31 10.22 -1.22 2.60
N VAL A 32 9.15 -1.76 2.05
CA VAL A 32 8.64 -1.41 0.72
C VAL A 32 7.28 -0.74 0.85
N GLN A 33 7.19 0.51 0.43
CA GLN A 33 5.95 1.25 0.40
C GLN A 33 5.25 1.03 -0.94
N LEU A 34 4.07 0.44 -0.90
CA LEU A 34 3.20 0.30 -2.08
C LEU A 34 2.44 1.61 -2.29
N ASN A 35 2.80 2.32 -3.35
CA ASN A 35 2.18 3.60 -3.68
C ASN A 35 0.93 3.36 -4.53
N ASP A 36 -0.23 3.36 -3.90
CA ASP A 36 -1.52 2.90 -4.41
C ASP A 36 -1.54 1.39 -4.73
N THR A 37 -2.50 0.93 -5.54
CA THR A 37 -2.68 -0.49 -5.89
C THR A 37 -1.81 -0.93 -7.07
N HIS A 38 -1.23 0.00 -7.82
CA HIS A 38 -0.43 -0.29 -9.02
C HIS A 38 0.69 -1.33 -8.79
N PRO A 39 1.47 -1.26 -7.67
CA PRO A 39 2.53 -2.23 -7.41
C PRO A 39 2.10 -3.42 -6.53
N VAL A 40 0.82 -3.61 -6.24
CA VAL A 40 0.36 -4.64 -5.27
C VAL A 40 0.70 -6.06 -5.69
N MET A 41 0.95 -6.32 -6.98
CA MET A 41 1.49 -7.59 -7.45
C MET A 41 2.86 -7.94 -6.85
N ALA A 42 3.53 -6.97 -6.18
CA ALA A 42 4.73 -7.23 -5.40
C ALA A 42 4.51 -8.22 -4.25
N ILE A 43 3.32 -8.24 -3.66
CA ILE A 43 2.95 -9.14 -2.56
C ILE A 43 3.03 -10.61 -3.00
N PRO A 44 2.25 -11.06 -3.99
CA PRO A 44 2.34 -12.44 -4.46
C PRO A 44 3.68 -12.75 -5.12
N GLU A 45 4.34 -11.79 -5.77
CA GLU A 45 5.65 -12.01 -6.39
C GLU A 45 6.75 -12.26 -5.37
N LEU A 46 6.87 -11.45 -4.31
CA LEU A 46 7.86 -11.71 -3.27
C LEU A 46 7.58 -13.05 -2.55
N THR A 47 6.30 -13.36 -2.33
CA THR A 47 5.92 -14.67 -1.77
C THR A 47 6.40 -15.80 -2.67
N ARG A 48 6.19 -15.70 -3.99
CA ARG A 48 6.64 -16.67 -4.97
C ARG A 48 8.15 -16.86 -4.97
N LEU A 49 8.89 -15.74 -5.00
CA LEU A 49 10.35 -15.75 -5.02
C LEU A 49 10.94 -16.39 -3.75
N LEU A 50 10.39 -16.08 -2.58
CA LEU A 50 10.80 -16.71 -1.32
C LEU A 50 10.47 -18.21 -1.31
N MET A 51 9.35 -18.63 -1.91
CA MET A 51 9.03 -20.04 -2.05
C MET A 51 10.00 -20.76 -3.01
N GLU A 52 10.48 -20.12 -4.07
CA GLU A 52 11.55 -20.65 -4.92
C GLU A 52 12.87 -20.80 -4.16
N ASP A 53 13.13 -19.94 -3.20
CA ASP A 53 14.28 -20.05 -2.27
C ASP A 53 14.08 -21.11 -1.18
N GLY A 54 12.99 -21.90 -1.22
CA GLY A 54 12.75 -23.06 -0.36
C GLY A 54 11.83 -22.80 0.84
N PHE A 55 11.26 -21.59 1.00
CA PHE A 55 10.30 -21.34 2.07
C PHE A 55 8.96 -22.03 1.82
N THR A 56 8.29 -22.44 2.89
CA THR A 56 6.86 -22.76 2.82
C THR A 56 6.06 -21.50 2.51
N PHE A 57 4.83 -21.64 2.00
CA PHE A 57 3.96 -20.48 1.77
C PHE A 57 3.74 -19.65 3.04
N ASP A 58 3.48 -20.29 4.18
CA ASP A 58 3.22 -19.57 5.44
C ASP A 58 4.45 -18.79 5.91
N ALA A 59 5.65 -19.37 5.85
CA ALA A 59 6.87 -18.69 6.23
C ALA A 59 7.20 -17.52 5.27
N ALA A 60 7.07 -17.72 3.96
CA ALA A 60 7.27 -16.69 2.95
C ALA A 60 6.28 -15.53 3.14
N PHE A 61 5.00 -15.84 3.33
CA PHE A 61 3.96 -14.84 3.50
C PHE A 61 4.09 -14.04 4.80
N GLU A 62 4.60 -14.66 5.86
CA GLU A 62 4.89 -13.93 7.11
C GLU A 62 6.02 -12.90 6.91
N ILE A 63 7.08 -13.24 6.19
CA ILE A 63 8.12 -12.27 5.80
C ILE A 63 7.50 -11.14 4.99
N VAL A 64 6.72 -11.47 3.95
CA VAL A 64 6.07 -10.51 3.04
C VAL A 64 5.20 -9.51 3.79
N ARG A 65 4.39 -9.97 4.74
CA ARG A 65 3.51 -9.10 5.55
C ARG A 65 4.26 -8.07 6.39
N ASN A 66 5.51 -8.34 6.72
CA ASN A 66 6.35 -7.43 7.51
C ASN A 66 7.23 -6.51 6.65
N VAL A 67 7.35 -6.78 5.34
CA VAL A 67 8.12 -5.95 4.39
C VAL A 67 7.28 -4.83 3.80
N PHE A 68 6.01 -5.08 3.49
CA PHE A 68 5.17 -4.14 2.75
C PHE A 68 4.29 -3.28 3.65
N ALA A 69 4.14 -2.01 3.25
CA ALA A 69 3.10 -1.11 3.72
C ALA A 69 2.35 -0.51 2.51
N TYR A 70 1.10 -0.10 2.70
CA TYR A 70 0.22 0.35 1.63
C TYR A 70 -0.24 1.79 1.85
N THR A 71 -0.04 2.64 0.86
CA THR A 71 -0.61 3.99 0.80
C THR A 71 -1.77 4.01 -0.19
N ASN A 72 -2.97 4.35 0.30
CA ASN A 72 -4.14 4.58 -0.57
C ASN A 72 -4.22 6.05 -0.97
N HIS A 73 -4.56 6.33 -2.23
CA HIS A 73 -4.70 7.68 -2.78
C HIS A 73 -6.13 8.01 -3.24
N THR A 74 -7.08 7.06 -3.20
CA THR A 74 -8.44 7.28 -3.68
C THR A 74 -9.49 6.81 -2.69
N VAL A 75 -10.64 7.51 -2.71
CA VAL A 75 -11.86 7.10 -1.99
C VAL A 75 -12.95 6.62 -2.96
N MET A 76 -12.74 6.76 -4.26
CA MET A 76 -13.71 6.40 -5.29
C MET A 76 -13.69 4.89 -5.51
N GLN A 77 -14.82 4.22 -5.27
CA GLN A 77 -14.94 2.77 -5.38
C GLN A 77 -14.63 2.24 -6.80
N GLU A 78 -14.99 3.00 -7.83
CA GLU A 78 -14.69 2.70 -9.23
C GLU A 78 -13.20 2.79 -9.57
N ALA A 79 -12.42 3.56 -8.81
CA ALA A 79 -10.97 3.70 -8.97
C ALA A 79 -10.17 2.65 -8.20
N LEU A 80 -10.82 1.87 -7.32
CA LEU A 80 -10.18 0.73 -6.68
C LEU A 80 -9.98 -0.40 -7.69
N GLU A 81 -8.72 -0.72 -7.94
CA GLU A 81 -8.28 -1.63 -9.00
C GLU A 81 -8.77 -3.06 -8.78
N LYS A 82 -9.39 -3.62 -9.83
CA LYS A 82 -9.90 -4.99 -9.87
C LYS A 82 -9.46 -5.64 -11.17
N TRP A 83 -9.02 -6.88 -11.10
CA TRP A 83 -8.56 -7.64 -12.27
C TRP A 83 -9.35 -8.93 -12.43
N ASP A 84 -9.81 -9.18 -13.62
CA ASP A 84 -10.39 -10.49 -13.96
C ASP A 84 -9.39 -11.60 -13.70
N LEU A 85 -9.84 -12.63 -12.99
CA LEU A 85 -8.99 -13.73 -12.56
C LEU A 85 -8.45 -14.56 -13.73
N ALA A 86 -9.26 -14.73 -14.78
CA ALA A 86 -8.84 -15.48 -15.97
C ALA A 86 -7.81 -14.66 -16.78
N LEU A 87 -7.99 -13.34 -16.86
CA LEU A 87 -7.02 -12.46 -17.49
C LEU A 87 -5.68 -12.51 -16.76
N LEU A 88 -5.66 -12.37 -15.45
CA LEU A 88 -4.43 -12.50 -14.66
C LEU A 88 -3.79 -13.89 -14.83
N ALA A 89 -4.59 -14.94 -14.81
CA ALA A 89 -4.09 -16.31 -14.99
C ALA A 89 -3.49 -16.55 -16.37
N SER A 90 -3.94 -15.84 -17.42
CA SER A 90 -3.36 -15.93 -18.76
C SER A 90 -1.97 -15.28 -18.88
N VAL A 91 -1.68 -14.29 -18.01
CA VAL A 91 -0.42 -13.51 -18.03
C VAL A 91 0.57 -14.01 -16.98
N CYS A 92 0.09 -14.27 -15.76
CA CYS A 92 0.91 -14.67 -14.61
C CYS A 92 0.22 -15.74 -13.75
N PRO A 93 0.08 -16.98 -14.27
CA PRO A 93 -0.65 -18.06 -13.60
C PRO A 93 -0.08 -18.40 -12.23
N GLU A 94 1.23 -18.32 -12.07
CA GLU A 94 1.93 -18.59 -10.80
C GLU A 94 1.53 -17.62 -9.70
N LEU A 95 1.39 -16.33 -10.03
CA LEU A 95 0.95 -15.33 -9.06
C LEU A 95 -0.52 -15.52 -8.69
N VAL A 96 -1.36 -15.90 -9.64
CA VAL A 96 -2.76 -16.24 -9.34
C VAL A 96 -2.84 -17.41 -8.36
N ALA A 97 -1.99 -18.43 -8.51
CA ALA A 97 -1.91 -19.53 -7.55
C ALA A 97 -1.54 -19.05 -6.13
N ILE A 98 -0.60 -18.10 -6.02
CA ILE A 98 -0.23 -17.47 -4.74
C ILE A 98 -1.39 -16.62 -4.19
N ILE A 99 -2.03 -15.79 -5.02
CA ILE A 99 -3.18 -14.97 -4.59
C ILE A 99 -4.32 -15.85 -4.04
N ARG A 100 -4.57 -17.00 -4.65
CA ARG A 100 -5.56 -17.97 -4.14
C ARG A 100 -5.17 -18.53 -2.76
N LYS A 101 -3.89 -18.78 -2.52
CA LYS A 101 -3.40 -19.19 -1.19
C LYS A 101 -3.58 -18.08 -0.16
N ILE A 102 -3.30 -16.82 -0.54
CA ILE A 102 -3.49 -15.66 0.34
C ILE A 102 -4.99 -15.48 0.67
N ASP A 103 -5.87 -15.60 -0.32
CA ASP A 103 -7.33 -15.52 -0.11
C ASP A 103 -7.84 -16.64 0.80
N ALA A 104 -7.34 -17.87 0.61
CA ALA A 104 -7.69 -19.00 1.47
C ALA A 104 -7.21 -18.78 2.92
N LYS A 105 -6.00 -18.26 3.10
CA LYS A 105 -5.47 -17.91 4.42
C LYS A 105 -6.29 -16.80 5.08
N PHE A 106 -6.65 -15.76 4.35
CA PHE A 106 -7.56 -14.71 4.83
C PHE A 106 -8.87 -15.31 5.36
N LYS A 107 -9.51 -16.19 4.58
CA LYS A 107 -10.75 -16.85 4.99
C LYS A 107 -10.58 -17.72 6.24
N ALA A 108 -9.46 -18.42 6.34
CA ALA A 108 -9.13 -19.21 7.53
C ALA A 108 -8.90 -18.32 8.75
N ASP A 109 -8.20 -17.21 8.60
CA ASP A 109 -7.97 -16.23 9.68
C ASP A 109 -9.30 -15.62 10.18
N MET A 110 -10.25 -15.34 9.27
CA MET A 110 -11.58 -14.86 9.62
C MET A 110 -12.38 -15.92 10.38
N ALA A 111 -12.39 -17.16 9.90
CA ALA A 111 -13.05 -18.27 10.57
C ALA A 111 -12.48 -18.49 11.98
N ALA A 112 -11.16 -18.45 12.17
CA ALA A 112 -10.51 -18.58 13.46
C ALA A 112 -10.89 -17.48 14.46
N ARG A 113 -11.25 -16.28 13.96
CA ARG A 113 -11.73 -15.15 14.77
C ARG A 113 -13.25 -15.17 15.01
N GLY A 114 -13.96 -16.12 14.44
CA GLY A 114 -15.44 -16.13 14.45
C GLY A 114 -16.06 -14.96 13.66
N ALA A 115 -15.29 -14.36 12.75
CA ALA A 115 -15.72 -13.21 11.95
C ALA A 115 -16.33 -13.67 10.63
N GLU A 116 -17.43 -13.02 10.22
CA GLU A 116 -18.05 -13.27 8.92
C GLU A 116 -17.12 -12.77 7.77
N VAL A 117 -17.03 -13.58 6.72
CA VAL A 117 -16.34 -13.20 5.48
C VAL A 117 -17.29 -12.39 4.61
N LYS A 118 -17.23 -11.07 4.72
CA LYS A 118 -18.04 -10.17 3.88
C LYS A 118 -17.38 -10.00 2.50
N ALA A 119 -18.22 -9.81 1.47
CA ALA A 119 -17.74 -9.53 0.10
C ALA A 119 -16.80 -8.30 0.04
N THR A 120 -17.05 -7.28 0.84
CA THR A 120 -16.23 -6.06 0.96
C THR A 120 -14.81 -6.31 1.47
N ARG A 121 -14.54 -7.48 2.06
CA ARG A 121 -13.22 -7.92 2.54
C ARG A 121 -12.58 -8.99 1.64
N CYS A 122 -13.33 -9.59 0.72
CA CYS A 122 -12.80 -10.68 -0.11
C CYS A 122 -11.70 -10.17 -1.05
N ILE A 123 -10.56 -10.88 -1.06
CA ILE A 123 -9.48 -10.66 -2.02
C ILE A 123 -9.92 -11.16 -3.40
N ILE A 124 -10.50 -12.36 -3.44
CA ILE A 124 -11.11 -12.90 -4.67
C ILE A 124 -12.62 -12.96 -4.48
N TRP A 125 -13.33 -12.16 -5.27
CA TRP A 125 -14.78 -12.11 -5.30
C TRP A 125 -15.29 -11.82 -6.71
N ASN A 126 -16.41 -12.41 -7.07
CA ASN A 126 -17.04 -12.25 -8.39
C ASN A 126 -16.06 -12.44 -9.58
N ASN A 127 -15.23 -13.48 -9.49
CA ASN A 127 -14.19 -13.81 -10.49
C ASN A 127 -13.12 -12.71 -10.69
N GLN A 128 -12.99 -11.79 -9.76
CA GLN A 128 -12.01 -10.71 -9.79
C GLN A 128 -11.10 -10.75 -8.57
N VAL A 129 -9.86 -10.30 -8.77
CA VAL A 129 -8.92 -9.99 -7.68
C VAL A 129 -9.08 -8.51 -7.33
N HIS A 130 -9.40 -8.24 -6.07
CA HIS A 130 -9.53 -6.90 -5.51
C HIS A 130 -8.20 -6.47 -4.91
N MET A 131 -7.45 -5.63 -5.63
CA MET A 131 -6.06 -5.30 -5.28
C MET A 131 -5.94 -4.56 -3.96
N ALA A 132 -6.85 -3.64 -3.66
CA ALA A 132 -6.86 -2.93 -2.38
C ALA A 132 -7.11 -3.87 -1.19
N GLN A 133 -7.99 -4.87 -1.33
CA GLN A 133 -8.24 -5.86 -0.29
C GLN A 133 -7.01 -6.73 -0.05
N LEU A 134 -6.33 -7.13 -1.12
CA LEU A 134 -5.06 -7.84 -1.03
C LEU A 134 -4.01 -7.00 -0.28
N ALA A 135 -3.88 -5.72 -0.63
CA ALA A 135 -2.94 -4.80 0.01
C ALA A 135 -3.22 -4.63 1.50
N VAL A 136 -4.46 -4.31 1.89
CA VAL A 136 -4.82 -4.10 3.32
C VAL A 136 -4.58 -5.37 4.15
N TYR A 137 -4.90 -6.55 3.61
CA TYR A 137 -4.68 -7.81 4.34
C TYR A 137 -3.19 -8.15 4.48
N ALA A 138 -2.41 -7.98 3.42
CA ALA A 138 -1.05 -8.50 3.30
C ALA A 138 0.05 -7.48 3.63
N THR A 139 -0.28 -6.33 4.23
CA THR A 139 0.70 -5.32 4.64
C THR A 139 0.64 -5.03 6.12
N VAL A 140 1.75 -4.53 6.67
CA VAL A 140 1.87 -4.17 8.10
C VAL A 140 1.05 -2.94 8.44
N ALA A 141 0.91 -1.99 7.50
CA ALA A 141 0.18 -0.75 7.71
C ALA A 141 -0.48 -0.26 6.42
N THR A 142 -1.58 0.46 6.56
CA THR A 142 -2.30 1.16 5.50
C THR A 142 -2.44 2.62 5.90
N ASN A 143 -2.07 3.56 5.03
CA ASN A 143 -2.27 4.97 5.31
C ASN A 143 -3.07 5.70 4.23
N GLY A 144 -3.84 6.69 4.68
CA GLY A 144 -4.33 7.78 3.84
C GLY A 144 -3.30 8.90 3.75
N VAL A 145 -3.56 9.88 2.87
CA VAL A 145 -2.60 10.95 2.51
C VAL A 145 -3.01 12.34 2.99
N ALA A 146 -4.07 12.42 3.77
CA ALA A 146 -4.53 13.60 4.51
C ALA A 146 -5.43 13.16 5.66
N ALA A 147 -5.59 13.97 6.71
CA ALA A 147 -6.43 13.63 7.85
C ALA A 147 -7.86 13.27 7.42
N ILE A 148 -8.51 14.14 6.65
CA ILE A 148 -9.87 13.90 6.15
C ILE A 148 -9.95 12.64 5.27
N HIS A 149 -8.97 12.41 4.41
CA HIS A 149 -8.89 11.21 3.57
C HIS A 149 -8.81 9.95 4.42
N THR A 150 -7.97 9.97 5.46
CA THR A 150 -7.77 8.83 6.36
C THR A 150 -9.03 8.48 7.13
N GLU A 151 -9.80 9.48 7.60
CA GLU A 151 -11.08 9.22 8.27
C GLU A 151 -12.11 8.63 7.29
N ILE A 152 -12.17 9.11 6.04
CA ILE A 152 -13.04 8.49 5.02
C ILE A 152 -12.63 7.02 4.76
N LEU A 153 -11.33 6.70 4.74
CA LEU A 153 -10.89 5.32 4.60
C LEU A 153 -11.37 4.44 5.76
N LYS A 154 -11.32 4.95 6.99
CA LYS A 154 -11.74 4.22 8.20
C LYS A 154 -13.26 4.07 8.31
N ASP A 155 -14.02 5.12 7.94
CA ASP A 155 -15.45 5.17 8.17
C ASP A 155 -16.26 4.58 7.01
N ASP A 156 -15.70 4.56 5.79
CA ASP A 156 -16.41 4.14 4.57
C ASP A 156 -15.60 3.10 3.78
N VAL A 157 -14.53 3.52 3.08
CA VAL A 157 -13.86 2.70 2.05
C VAL A 157 -13.36 1.36 2.60
N PHE A 158 -12.75 1.38 3.77
CA PHE A 158 -12.20 0.21 4.46
C PHE A 158 -12.77 0.03 5.87
N ALA A 159 -13.99 0.50 6.13
CA ALA A 159 -14.63 0.41 7.46
C ALA A 159 -14.61 -1.02 8.01
N ASP A 160 -14.91 -2.01 7.20
CA ASP A 160 -14.86 -3.42 7.58
C ASP A 160 -13.45 -3.93 7.92
N TRP A 161 -12.42 -3.38 7.28
CA TRP A 161 -11.02 -3.69 7.57
C TRP A 161 -10.54 -2.94 8.82
N TYR A 162 -10.92 -1.68 8.96
CA TYR A 162 -10.59 -0.90 10.15
C TYR A 162 -11.18 -1.52 11.41
N ALA A 163 -12.39 -2.05 11.35
CA ALA A 163 -12.99 -2.79 12.47
C ALA A 163 -12.21 -4.06 12.88
N LEU A 164 -11.44 -4.67 11.95
CA LEU A 164 -10.63 -5.86 12.22
C LEU A 164 -9.20 -5.54 12.68
N TYR A 165 -8.61 -4.46 12.17
CA TYR A 165 -7.20 -4.10 12.34
C TYR A 165 -7.04 -2.58 12.52
N PRO A 166 -7.66 -1.96 13.54
CA PRO A 166 -7.62 -0.49 13.71
C PRO A 166 -6.20 0.05 13.83
N GLU A 167 -5.28 -0.71 14.42
CA GLU A 167 -3.89 -0.33 14.65
C GLU A 167 -3.07 -0.20 13.36
N ARG A 168 -3.52 -0.77 12.25
CA ARG A 168 -2.83 -0.71 10.96
C ARG A 168 -3.13 0.56 10.18
N PHE A 169 -4.22 1.26 10.49
CA PHE A 169 -4.65 2.45 9.75
C PHE A 169 -4.01 3.70 10.31
N GLN A 170 -3.26 4.40 9.47
CA GLN A 170 -2.49 5.58 9.83
C GLN A 170 -2.78 6.75 8.89
N ASN A 171 -2.52 7.96 9.35
CA ASN A 171 -2.49 9.14 8.49
C ASN A 171 -1.04 9.57 8.24
N LYS A 172 -0.70 9.78 6.96
CA LYS A 172 0.54 10.41 6.54
C LYS A 172 0.20 11.52 5.56
N THR A 173 -0.02 12.72 6.09
CA THR A 173 -0.37 13.89 5.26
C THR A 173 0.74 14.18 4.25
N ASN A 174 0.36 14.29 2.97
CA ASN A 174 1.28 14.67 1.92
C ASN A 174 1.93 16.02 2.21
N GLY A 175 3.21 16.13 1.88
CA GLY A 175 3.88 17.42 1.81
C GLY A 175 3.43 18.24 0.61
N ILE A 176 3.68 19.56 0.66
CA ILE A 176 3.48 20.47 -0.46
C ILE A 176 4.79 21.16 -0.85
N THR A 177 4.92 21.54 -2.12
CA THR A 177 6.09 22.24 -2.64
C THR A 177 5.68 23.69 -2.96
N GLN A 178 5.41 24.46 -1.90
CA GLN A 178 4.88 25.83 -2.02
C GLN A 178 5.83 26.81 -2.73
N ARG A 179 7.14 26.63 -2.57
CA ARG A 179 8.13 27.48 -3.25
C ARG A 179 8.03 27.34 -4.77
N ARG A 180 7.80 26.11 -5.28
CA ARG A 180 7.64 25.86 -6.71
C ARG A 180 6.24 26.20 -7.19
N TRP A 181 5.22 25.60 -6.62
CA TRP A 181 3.87 25.66 -7.16
C TRP A 181 3.12 26.96 -6.82
N LEU A 182 3.51 27.68 -5.76
CA LEU A 182 3.02 29.02 -5.45
C LEU A 182 4.07 30.07 -5.85
N GLY A 183 5.21 30.09 -5.17
CA GLY A 183 6.21 31.14 -5.32
C GLY A 183 6.73 31.33 -6.74
N LEU A 184 7.03 30.23 -7.47
CA LEU A 184 7.54 30.30 -8.82
C LEU A 184 6.43 30.29 -9.88
N CYS A 185 5.43 29.41 -9.75
CA CYS A 185 4.43 29.20 -10.80
C CYS A 185 3.25 30.17 -10.75
N ASN A 186 3.04 30.87 -9.63
CA ASN A 186 1.97 31.86 -9.47
C ASN A 186 2.51 33.17 -8.84
N PRO A 187 3.29 33.95 -9.58
CA PRO A 187 3.91 35.16 -9.06
C PRO A 187 2.92 36.25 -8.66
N GLU A 188 1.76 36.31 -9.32
CA GLU A 188 0.72 37.30 -9.01
C GLU A 188 0.09 37.04 -7.64
N LEU A 189 -0.29 35.79 -7.37
CA LEU A 189 -0.81 35.39 -6.06
C LEU A 189 0.27 35.52 -4.98
N THR A 190 1.50 35.14 -5.29
CA THR A 190 2.65 35.29 -4.38
C THR A 190 2.82 36.74 -3.96
N ALA A 191 2.85 37.68 -4.93
CA ALA A 191 2.98 39.12 -4.66
C ALA A 191 1.79 39.67 -3.84
N LEU A 192 0.57 39.18 -4.10
CA LEU A 192 -0.62 39.56 -3.34
C LEU A 192 -0.47 39.12 -1.86
N ILE A 193 -0.07 37.88 -1.61
CA ILE A 193 0.15 37.36 -0.26
C ILE A 193 1.28 38.13 0.44
N GLU A 194 2.41 38.34 -0.25
CA GLU A 194 3.56 39.10 0.27
C GLU A 194 3.19 40.51 0.70
N LYS A 195 2.32 41.16 -0.05
CA LYS A 195 1.83 42.51 0.26
C LYS A 195 1.10 42.53 1.62
N HIS A 196 0.42 41.48 2.02
CA HIS A 196 -0.37 41.42 3.22
C HIS A 196 0.40 40.89 4.44
N ILE A 197 1.24 39.85 4.24
CA ILE A 197 1.88 39.10 5.34
C ILE A 197 3.40 38.96 5.19
N GLY A 198 4.01 39.52 4.16
CA GLY A 198 5.43 39.35 3.85
C GLY A 198 5.76 37.99 3.20
N SER A 199 7.00 37.80 2.76
CA SER A 199 7.46 36.61 2.02
C SER A 199 7.72 35.37 2.91
N GLY A 200 7.63 35.51 4.21
CA GLY A 200 7.98 34.44 5.15
C GLY A 200 7.19 33.14 5.01
N PHE A 201 6.00 33.15 4.41
CA PHE A 201 5.17 31.97 4.16
C PHE A 201 5.80 30.98 3.17
N LEU A 202 6.74 31.42 2.32
CA LEU A 202 7.42 30.52 1.38
C LEU A 202 8.31 29.49 2.08
N THR A 203 8.74 29.76 3.31
CA THR A 203 9.56 28.87 4.14
C THR A 203 8.84 28.36 5.38
N ASP A 204 7.74 29.03 5.76
CA ASP A 204 6.97 28.76 6.97
C ASP A 204 5.48 28.98 6.67
N LEU A 205 4.79 27.87 6.34
CA LEU A 205 3.38 27.89 5.92
C LEU A 205 2.42 28.35 7.02
N ASP A 206 2.80 28.23 8.30
CA ASP A 206 1.95 28.66 9.42
C ASP A 206 1.69 30.17 9.37
N LYS A 207 2.55 30.94 8.72
CA LYS A 207 2.34 32.37 8.49
C LYS A 207 1.13 32.71 7.64
N LEU A 208 0.63 31.75 6.84
CA LEU A 208 -0.62 31.92 6.07
C LEU A 208 -1.86 32.03 6.98
N GLU A 209 -1.77 31.62 8.26
CA GLU A 209 -2.84 31.80 9.23
C GLU A 209 -3.22 33.30 9.42
N ALA A 210 -2.27 34.20 9.18
CA ALA A 210 -2.50 35.65 9.25
C ALA A 210 -3.46 36.17 8.15
N LEU A 211 -3.84 35.34 7.18
CA LEU A 211 -4.81 35.68 6.12
C LEU A 211 -6.26 35.35 6.51
N LYS A 212 -6.48 34.67 7.66
CA LYS A 212 -7.82 34.41 8.18
C LYS A 212 -8.39 35.67 8.83
#